data_e4ab50e01d56139a010613146e492515
#
_entry.id   e4ab50e01d56139a010613146e492515
#
_cell.length_a   1.000
_cell.length_b   1.000
_cell.length_c   1.000
_cell.angle_alpha   90.00
_cell.angle_beta   90.00
_cell.angle_gamma   90.00
#
_symmetry.space_group_name_H-M   'P 1'
#
loop_
_entity.id
_entity.type
_entity.pdbx_description
1 polymer ?
#
loop_
_entity_poly.entity_id
_entity_poly.type
_entity_poly.pdbx_seq_one_letter_code
_entity_poly.pdbx_strand_id
1 'polypeptide(L)'
;MQTRRQVLSLAASAIAAAGLAGTARAQSGAAGPEKVLRTWFKLVLELVRHTPTYTPPVASRSFGYLGVTAYEAAATSGAGLISLTGQLNGFTSVPARETGAAYDEAHVMHGAMTFAVRTFFFNTGPTGQRSMDAMERKLGEMIAGDVPADVAARSTAYGIAVAQAVIDWSLTDGGAVIENM
;
A
#
# COMPACT_ATOMS: atom_id res chain seq x y z
N MET A 1 -37.07 -26.73 -36.49
CA MET A 1 -36.10 -25.87 -37.21
C MET A 1 -36.00 -24.53 -36.49
N GLN A 2 -34.91 -24.27 -35.81
CA GLN A 2 -34.67 -22.96 -35.19
C GLN A 2 -34.24 -21.96 -36.25
N THR A 3 -34.84 -20.79 -36.25
CA THR A 3 -34.54 -19.74 -37.24
C THR A 3 -33.23 -19.04 -36.92
N ARG A 4 -32.51 -18.56 -37.95
CA ARG A 4 -31.23 -17.79 -37.82
C ARG A 4 -31.31 -16.63 -36.81
N ARG A 5 -32.48 -16.03 -36.61
CA ARG A 5 -32.73 -14.98 -35.61
C ARG A 5 -32.66 -15.47 -34.19
N GLN A 6 -33.11 -16.67 -33.90
CA GLN A 6 -33.08 -17.26 -32.55
C GLN A 6 -31.65 -17.65 -32.14
N VAL A 7 -30.83 -18.10 -33.09
CA VAL A 7 -29.40 -18.40 -32.81
C VAL A 7 -28.60 -17.15 -32.52
N LEU A 8 -28.87 -16.05 -33.24
CA LEU A 8 -28.19 -14.77 -33.00
C LEU A 8 -28.61 -14.10 -31.68
N SER A 9 -29.84 -14.24 -31.24
CA SER A 9 -30.29 -13.72 -29.94
C SER A 9 -29.71 -14.51 -28.75
N LEU A 10 -29.52 -15.82 -28.88
CA LEU A 10 -28.84 -16.62 -27.86
C LEU A 10 -27.34 -16.33 -27.76
N ALA A 11 -26.65 -16.07 -28.88
CA ALA A 11 -25.24 -15.70 -28.88
C ALA A 11 -24.99 -14.31 -28.27
N ALA A 12 -25.89 -13.35 -28.51
CA ALA A 12 -25.80 -12.02 -27.92
C ALA A 12 -26.02 -12.02 -26.39
N SER A 13 -26.92 -12.89 -25.89
CA SER A 13 -27.17 -13.02 -24.45
C SER A 13 -26.01 -13.70 -23.70
N ALA A 14 -25.28 -14.61 -24.32
CA ALA A 14 -24.12 -15.29 -23.73
C ALA A 14 -22.90 -14.36 -23.60
N ILE A 15 -22.71 -13.44 -24.56
CA ILE A 15 -21.60 -12.46 -24.51
C ILE A 15 -21.86 -11.38 -23.46
N ALA A 16 -23.11 -10.97 -23.25
CA ALA A 16 -23.47 -10.00 -22.20
C ALA A 16 -23.31 -10.56 -20.79
N ALA A 17 -23.49 -11.89 -20.58
CA ALA A 17 -23.29 -12.52 -19.28
C ALA A 17 -21.81 -12.75 -18.92
N ALA A 18 -20.93 -12.93 -19.91
CA ALA A 18 -19.50 -13.10 -19.68
C ALA A 18 -18.77 -11.77 -19.37
N GLY A 19 -19.33 -10.63 -19.79
CA GLY A 19 -18.75 -9.29 -19.54
C GLY A 19 -19.06 -8.71 -18.17
N LEU A 20 -19.98 -9.27 -17.40
CA LEU A 20 -20.39 -8.79 -16.07
C LEU A 20 -19.81 -9.60 -14.90
N ALA A 21 -19.02 -10.64 -15.17
CA ALA A 21 -18.27 -11.37 -14.13
C ALA A 21 -16.97 -10.65 -13.71
N GLY A 22 -16.68 -9.47 -14.30
CA GLY A 22 -15.61 -8.60 -13.90
C GLY A 22 -16.00 -7.75 -12.70
N THR A 23 -15.56 -8.17 -11.50
CA THR A 23 -15.38 -7.30 -10.33
C THR A 23 -16.64 -6.67 -9.72
N ALA A 24 -17.64 -7.46 -9.33
CA ALA A 24 -18.39 -7.09 -8.15
C ALA A 24 -17.49 -7.32 -6.92
N ARG A 25 -16.52 -6.42 -6.72
CA ARG A 25 -15.84 -6.28 -5.45
C ARG A 25 -16.91 -5.82 -4.49
N ALA A 26 -17.40 -6.72 -3.65
CA ALA A 26 -18.25 -6.34 -2.55
C ALA A 26 -17.50 -5.22 -1.81
N GLN A 27 -18.07 -4.02 -1.81
CA GLN A 27 -17.66 -2.99 -0.87
C GLN A 27 -18.10 -3.49 0.51
N SER A 28 -17.28 -4.39 1.09
CA SER A 28 -17.33 -4.65 2.51
C SER A 28 -17.16 -3.29 3.17
N GLY A 29 -17.87 -2.98 4.24
CA GLY A 29 -17.77 -1.69 4.95
C GLY A 29 -16.39 -1.41 5.56
N ALA A 30 -15.41 -2.25 5.27
CA ALA A 30 -14.01 -2.10 5.62
C ALA A 30 -13.34 -1.01 4.77
N ALA A 31 -12.40 -0.29 5.36
CA ALA A 31 -11.65 0.77 4.68
C ALA A 31 -10.72 0.18 3.62
N GLY A 32 -10.81 0.66 2.37
CA GLY A 32 -9.91 0.27 1.29
C GLY A 32 -8.50 0.89 1.42
N PRO A 33 -7.53 0.45 0.57
CA PRO A 33 -6.13 0.87 0.62
C PRO A 33 -5.95 2.39 0.46
N GLU A 34 -6.78 3.04 -0.33
CA GLU A 34 -6.75 4.50 -0.49
C GLU A 34 -7.07 5.24 0.82
N LYS A 35 -8.06 4.77 1.57
CA LYS A 35 -8.42 5.34 2.87
C LYS A 35 -7.29 5.16 3.88
N VAL A 36 -6.67 3.98 3.89
CA VAL A 36 -5.49 3.67 4.71
C VAL A 36 -4.36 4.66 4.40
N LEU A 37 -3.98 4.77 3.13
CA LEU A 37 -2.93 5.66 2.65
C LEU A 37 -3.19 7.11 3.07
N ARG A 38 -4.35 7.65 2.73
CA ARG A 38 -4.72 9.03 3.08
C ARG A 38 -4.68 9.30 4.58
N THR A 39 -5.05 8.32 5.39
CA THR A 39 -5.08 8.46 6.84
C THR A 39 -3.66 8.48 7.41
N TRP A 40 -2.76 7.63 6.92
CA TRP A 40 -1.35 7.67 7.26
C TRP A 40 -0.71 9.02 6.87
N PHE A 41 -0.94 9.51 5.65
CA PHE A 41 -0.37 10.81 5.23
C PHE A 41 -0.85 12.00 6.07
N LYS A 42 -2.09 11.97 6.59
CA LYS A 42 -2.55 13.00 7.54
C LYS A 42 -1.70 12.99 8.82
N LEU A 43 -1.38 11.82 9.36
CA LEU A 43 -0.49 11.72 10.51
C LEU A 43 0.93 12.17 10.16
N VAL A 44 1.46 11.76 9.01
CA VAL A 44 2.81 12.13 8.55
C VAL A 44 2.98 13.65 8.49
N LEU A 45 1.97 14.38 8.00
CA LEU A 45 1.98 15.85 8.00
C LEU A 45 2.10 16.45 9.41
N GLU A 46 1.42 15.86 10.40
CA GLU A 46 1.54 16.29 11.79
C GLU A 46 2.90 15.88 12.40
N LEU A 47 3.42 14.71 12.06
CA LEU A 47 4.76 14.29 12.51
C LEU A 47 5.84 15.24 12.00
N VAL A 48 5.81 15.63 10.72
CA VAL A 48 6.73 16.62 10.15
C VAL A 48 6.63 17.96 10.88
N ARG A 49 5.40 18.42 11.13
CA ARG A 49 5.16 19.70 11.82
C ARG A 49 5.72 19.74 13.24
N HIS A 50 5.65 18.61 13.95
CA HIS A 50 5.96 18.53 15.37
C HIS A 50 7.28 17.84 15.72
N THR A 51 8.07 17.44 14.72
CA THR A 51 9.39 16.85 14.93
C THR A 51 10.48 17.84 14.47
N PRO A 52 11.23 18.45 15.39
CA PRO A 52 12.15 19.58 15.08
C PRO A 52 13.23 19.26 14.03
N THR A 53 13.62 17.98 13.90
CA THR A 53 14.68 17.55 12.96
C THR A 53 14.19 17.45 11.51
N TYR A 54 12.88 17.59 11.25
CA TYR A 54 12.31 17.52 9.90
C TYR A 54 12.38 18.88 9.19
N THR A 55 13.62 19.28 8.85
CA THR A 55 13.83 20.41 7.93
C THR A 55 13.24 20.11 6.55
N PRO A 56 12.97 21.11 5.69
CA PRO A 56 12.39 20.87 4.36
C PRO A 56 13.09 19.80 3.52
N PRO A 57 14.42 19.71 3.45
CA PRO A 57 15.11 18.64 2.74
C PRO A 57 14.85 17.25 3.32
N VAL A 58 14.90 17.11 4.66
CA VAL A 58 14.65 15.84 5.36
C VAL A 58 13.20 15.39 5.16
N ALA A 59 12.25 16.31 5.31
CA ALA A 59 10.83 16.03 5.06
C ALA A 59 10.58 15.61 3.60
N SER A 60 11.17 16.33 2.63
CA SER A 60 11.04 16.00 1.20
C SER A 60 11.56 14.60 0.89
N ARG A 61 12.71 14.23 1.44
CA ARG A 61 13.27 12.88 1.32
C ARG A 61 12.32 11.82 1.89
N SER A 62 11.81 12.02 3.10
CA SER A 62 10.87 11.10 3.75
C SER A 62 9.59 10.95 2.93
N PHE A 63 9.01 12.03 2.42
CA PHE A 63 7.84 11.98 1.54
C PHE A 63 8.11 11.23 0.24
N GLY A 64 9.29 11.41 -0.36
CA GLY A 64 9.68 10.67 -1.57
C GLY A 64 9.64 9.16 -1.34
N TYR A 65 10.32 8.68 -0.30
CA TYR A 65 10.36 7.24 0.01
C TYR A 65 9.02 6.67 0.49
N LEU A 66 8.23 7.42 1.27
CA LEU A 66 6.87 7.03 1.61
C LEU A 66 5.97 6.93 0.36
N GLY A 67 6.15 7.84 -0.59
CA GLY A 67 5.45 7.81 -1.87
C GLY A 67 5.81 6.57 -2.70
N VAL A 68 7.10 6.25 -2.82
CA VAL A 68 7.56 5.03 -3.51
C VAL A 68 7.04 3.78 -2.80
N THR A 69 7.09 3.72 -1.47
CA THR A 69 6.55 2.59 -0.69
C THR A 69 5.06 2.36 -0.98
N ALA A 70 4.26 3.42 -0.92
CA ALA A 70 2.82 3.33 -1.20
C ALA A 70 2.54 2.93 -2.65
N TYR A 71 3.31 3.48 -3.59
CA TYR A 71 3.18 3.15 -5.01
C TYR A 71 3.51 1.68 -5.28
N GLU A 72 4.65 1.18 -4.77
CA GLU A 72 5.04 -0.22 -4.96
C GLU A 72 4.05 -1.18 -4.29
N ALA A 73 3.57 -0.86 -3.09
CA ALA A 73 2.51 -1.65 -2.44
C ALA A 73 1.26 -1.78 -3.34
N ALA A 74 0.88 -0.71 -4.03
CA ALA A 74 -0.24 -0.73 -4.98
C ALA A 74 0.13 -1.41 -6.31
N ALA A 75 1.32 -1.16 -6.87
CA ALA A 75 1.74 -1.67 -8.17
C ALA A 75 1.83 -3.20 -8.19
N THR A 76 2.23 -3.81 -7.08
CA THR A 76 2.30 -5.27 -6.94
C THR A 76 0.93 -5.97 -6.92
N SER A 77 -0.19 -5.23 -6.87
CA SER A 77 -1.54 -5.80 -6.93
C SER A 77 -1.98 -6.25 -8.32
N GLY A 78 -1.22 -5.93 -9.36
CA GLY A 78 -1.61 -6.18 -10.73
C GLY A 78 -2.66 -5.21 -11.28
N ALA A 79 -2.88 -4.06 -10.62
CA ALA A 79 -3.87 -3.05 -11.00
C ALA A 79 -3.49 -2.21 -12.24
N GLY A 80 -2.61 -2.72 -13.10
CA GLY A 80 -2.16 -2.02 -14.32
C GLY A 80 -1.10 -0.94 -14.05
N LEU A 81 -0.60 -0.84 -12.82
CA LEU A 81 0.53 0.01 -12.48
C LEU A 81 1.84 -0.70 -12.83
N ILE A 82 2.82 0.07 -13.28
CA ILE A 82 4.16 -0.45 -13.61
C ILE A 82 5.08 -0.14 -12.44
N SER A 83 5.75 -1.16 -11.88
CA SER A 83 6.73 -0.99 -10.81
C SER A 83 7.81 0.04 -11.19
N LEU A 84 8.27 0.79 -10.21
CA LEU A 84 9.37 1.74 -10.35
C LEU A 84 10.76 1.05 -10.33
N THR A 85 10.81 -0.25 -10.08
CA THR A 85 12.06 -1.02 -10.15
C THR A 85 12.69 -0.90 -11.53
N GLY A 86 13.98 -0.61 -11.57
CA GLY A 86 14.71 -0.35 -12.82
C GLY A 86 14.41 1.02 -13.47
N GLN A 87 13.43 1.78 -12.97
CA GLN A 87 13.13 3.13 -13.42
C GLN A 87 13.78 4.19 -12.52
N LEU A 88 13.96 3.88 -11.24
CA LEU A 88 14.66 4.73 -10.30
C LEU A 88 16.09 4.24 -10.13
N ASN A 89 17.04 5.20 -10.02
CA ASN A 89 18.45 4.88 -9.91
C ASN A 89 18.76 4.02 -8.68
N GLY A 90 19.33 2.84 -8.89
CA GLY A 90 19.67 1.89 -7.84
C GLY A 90 18.50 1.11 -7.22
N PHE A 91 17.26 1.38 -7.60
CA PHE A 91 16.10 0.62 -7.14
C PHE A 91 15.84 -0.56 -8.07
N THR A 92 16.32 -1.75 -7.71
CA THR A 92 16.39 -2.89 -8.61
C THR A 92 15.29 -3.91 -8.45
N SER A 93 14.70 -4.07 -7.26
CA SER A 93 13.70 -5.10 -7.01
C SER A 93 12.82 -4.79 -5.80
N VAL A 94 11.60 -5.32 -5.83
CA VAL A 94 10.72 -5.48 -4.67
C VAL A 94 10.30 -6.95 -4.58
N PRO A 95 9.90 -7.45 -3.40
CA PRO A 95 9.40 -8.82 -3.26
C PRO A 95 8.23 -9.10 -4.20
N ALA A 96 8.21 -10.28 -4.80
CA ALA A 96 7.06 -10.75 -5.55
C ALA A 96 6.00 -11.36 -4.63
N ARG A 97 4.74 -11.27 -5.01
CA ARG A 97 3.66 -12.00 -4.33
C ARG A 97 3.75 -13.50 -4.61
N GLU A 98 3.33 -14.31 -3.65
CA GLU A 98 3.22 -15.75 -3.84
C GLU A 98 2.16 -16.05 -4.89
N THR A 99 2.52 -16.88 -5.88
CA THR A 99 1.61 -17.25 -6.97
C THR A 99 0.41 -18.02 -6.43
N GLY A 100 -0.79 -17.57 -6.78
CA GLY A 100 -2.04 -18.19 -6.36
C GLY A 100 -2.49 -17.87 -4.94
N ALA A 101 -1.69 -17.13 -4.15
CA ALA A 101 -2.10 -16.71 -2.81
C ALA A 101 -3.02 -15.47 -2.87
N ALA A 102 -4.03 -15.45 -2.01
CA ALA A 102 -4.91 -14.30 -1.86
C ALA A 102 -4.26 -13.22 -0.99
N TYR A 103 -4.44 -11.96 -1.39
CA TYR A 103 -4.00 -10.78 -0.65
C TYR A 103 -5.14 -9.78 -0.50
N ASP A 104 -5.19 -9.11 0.64
CA ASP A 104 -6.05 -7.95 0.88
C ASP A 104 -5.24 -6.66 0.77
N GLU A 105 -5.61 -5.79 -0.15
CA GLU A 105 -4.84 -4.59 -0.50
C GLU A 105 -4.82 -3.54 0.63
N ALA A 106 -5.83 -3.51 1.48
CA ALA A 106 -5.85 -2.61 2.62
C ALA A 106 -4.82 -3.03 3.68
N HIS A 107 -4.69 -4.35 3.92
CA HIS A 107 -3.68 -4.90 4.83
C HIS A 107 -2.26 -4.76 4.25
N VAL A 108 -2.07 -4.95 2.93
CA VAL A 108 -0.77 -4.67 2.27
C VAL A 108 -0.38 -3.22 2.46
N MET A 109 -1.27 -2.28 2.13
CA MET A 109 -1.01 -0.85 2.27
C MET A 109 -0.76 -0.46 3.74
N HIS A 110 -1.53 -1.03 4.67
CA HIS A 110 -1.38 -0.76 6.09
C HIS A 110 -0.03 -1.24 6.62
N GLY A 111 0.37 -2.48 6.31
CA GLY A 111 1.66 -3.03 6.71
C GLY A 111 2.83 -2.21 6.14
N ALA A 112 2.76 -1.86 4.86
CA ALA A 112 3.79 -1.06 4.20
C ALA A 112 3.94 0.33 4.84
N MET A 113 2.83 1.05 5.01
CA MET A 113 2.85 2.40 5.56
C MET A 113 3.21 2.42 7.05
N THR A 114 2.72 1.46 7.84
CA THR A 114 3.09 1.34 9.26
C THR A 114 4.60 1.22 9.41
N PHE A 115 5.20 0.28 8.68
CA PHE A 115 6.63 0.02 8.78
C PHE A 115 7.46 1.21 8.28
N ALA A 116 7.13 1.78 7.13
CA ALA A 116 7.85 2.90 6.55
C ALA A 116 7.74 4.16 7.41
N VAL A 117 6.54 4.51 7.90
CA VAL A 117 6.35 5.69 8.75
C VAL A 117 7.11 5.55 10.06
N ARG A 118 7.06 4.38 10.72
CA ARG A 118 7.83 4.15 11.94
C ARG A 118 9.34 4.28 11.71
N THR A 119 9.82 3.81 10.57
CA THR A 119 11.25 3.89 10.22
C THR A 119 11.66 5.33 9.92
N PHE A 120 10.94 6.04 9.07
CA PHE A 120 11.31 7.42 8.71
C PHE A 120 11.02 8.43 9.82
N PHE A 121 10.17 8.14 10.79
CA PHE A 121 9.83 9.01 11.92
C PHE A 121 10.23 8.42 13.28
N PHE A 122 11.26 7.58 13.31
CA PHE A 122 11.73 6.91 14.53
C PHE A 122 12.14 7.90 15.65
N ASN A 123 12.67 9.07 15.26
CA ASN A 123 13.17 10.10 16.15
C ASN A 123 12.10 11.12 16.60
N THR A 124 10.83 10.91 16.24
CA THR A 124 9.75 11.74 16.78
C THR A 124 9.60 11.53 18.28
N GLY A 125 9.22 12.58 18.99
CA GLY A 125 9.07 12.53 20.45
C GLY A 125 7.94 11.60 20.91
N PRO A 126 7.78 11.42 22.25
CA PRO A 126 6.83 10.46 22.81
C PRO A 126 5.37 10.64 22.35
N THR A 127 4.97 11.88 22.05
CA THR A 127 3.62 12.15 21.51
C THR A 127 3.46 11.62 20.11
N GLY A 128 4.46 11.80 19.25
CA GLY A 128 4.45 11.25 17.89
C GLY A 128 4.46 9.70 17.92
N GLN A 129 5.26 9.09 18.79
CA GLN A 129 5.26 7.63 18.97
C GLN A 129 3.87 7.10 19.35
N ARG A 130 3.24 7.70 20.37
CA ARG A 130 1.86 7.35 20.76
C ARG A 130 0.85 7.56 19.63
N SER A 131 1.03 8.59 18.83
CA SER A 131 0.15 8.85 17.69
C SER A 131 0.29 7.81 16.59
N MET A 132 1.51 7.31 16.34
CA MET A 132 1.75 6.20 15.41
C MET A 132 1.12 4.91 15.94
N ASP A 133 1.26 4.59 17.24
CA ASP A 133 0.64 3.42 17.87
C ASP A 133 -0.91 3.48 17.78
N ALA A 134 -1.47 4.63 18.06
CA ALA A 134 -2.92 4.83 17.99
C ALA A 134 -3.44 4.72 16.54
N MET A 135 -2.69 5.23 15.57
CA MET A 135 -3.03 5.18 14.16
C MET A 135 -2.98 3.75 13.62
N GLU A 136 -1.92 3.01 13.94
CA GLU A 136 -1.76 1.60 13.56
C GLU A 136 -2.94 0.77 14.07
N ARG A 137 -3.26 0.87 15.35
CA ARG A 137 -4.39 0.16 15.95
C ARG A 137 -5.72 0.54 15.29
N LYS A 138 -6.00 1.85 15.17
CA LYS A 138 -7.24 2.35 14.58
C LYS A 138 -7.44 1.89 13.14
N LEU A 139 -6.39 1.93 12.32
CA LEU A 139 -6.47 1.46 10.94
C LEU A 139 -6.60 -0.05 10.87
N GLY A 140 -5.88 -0.80 11.73
CA GLY A 140 -6.05 -2.25 11.84
C GLY A 140 -7.51 -2.63 12.12
N GLU A 141 -8.16 -1.96 13.06
CA GLU A 141 -9.60 -2.16 13.35
C GLU A 141 -10.50 -1.81 12.15
N MET A 142 -10.18 -0.74 11.42
CA MET A 142 -10.97 -0.29 10.27
C MET A 142 -10.90 -1.23 9.06
N ILE A 143 -9.78 -1.94 8.89
CA ILE A 143 -9.57 -2.84 7.75
C ILE A 143 -9.86 -4.30 8.07
N ALA A 144 -10.04 -4.66 9.34
CA ALA A 144 -10.20 -6.05 9.78
C ALA A 144 -11.34 -6.78 9.03
N GLY A 145 -12.54 -6.18 8.96
CA GLY A 145 -13.67 -6.71 8.18
C GLY A 145 -13.82 -8.23 8.21
N ASP A 146 -14.28 -8.80 7.09
CA ASP A 146 -14.44 -10.25 6.90
C ASP A 146 -13.20 -10.91 6.24
N VAL A 147 -12.01 -10.30 6.36
CA VAL A 147 -10.78 -10.83 5.78
C VAL A 147 -10.30 -12.02 6.61
N PRO A 148 -10.06 -13.21 6.00
CA PRO A 148 -9.50 -14.35 6.71
C PRO A 148 -8.17 -14.01 7.39
N ALA A 149 -7.95 -14.50 8.60
CA ALA A 149 -6.79 -14.13 9.42
C ALA A 149 -5.45 -14.45 8.76
N ASP A 150 -5.36 -15.56 8.02
CA ASP A 150 -4.16 -15.93 7.27
C ASP A 150 -3.90 -14.99 6.09
N VAL A 151 -4.97 -14.54 5.39
CA VAL A 151 -4.86 -13.53 4.32
C VAL A 151 -4.42 -12.20 4.89
N ALA A 152 -5.02 -11.75 6.00
CA ALA A 152 -4.65 -10.51 6.68
C ALA A 152 -3.18 -10.52 7.11
N ALA A 153 -2.74 -11.59 7.78
CA ALA A 153 -1.36 -11.75 8.24
C ALA A 153 -0.36 -11.76 7.06
N ARG A 154 -0.63 -12.55 6.02
CA ARG A 154 0.19 -12.63 4.81
C ARG A 154 0.28 -11.28 4.11
N SER A 155 -0.84 -10.59 3.96
CA SER A 155 -0.91 -9.27 3.32
C SER A 155 -0.11 -8.22 4.07
N THR A 156 -0.23 -8.18 5.40
CA THR A 156 0.54 -7.28 6.27
C THR A 156 2.03 -7.57 6.16
N ALA A 157 2.44 -8.85 6.26
CA ALA A 157 3.84 -9.25 6.14
C ALA A 157 4.42 -8.89 4.77
N TYR A 158 3.64 -9.07 3.71
CA TYR A 158 4.04 -8.68 2.36
C TYR A 158 4.23 -7.16 2.24
N GLY A 159 3.30 -6.37 2.76
CA GLY A 159 3.43 -4.91 2.79
C GLY A 159 4.69 -4.44 3.51
N ILE A 160 5.01 -5.05 4.66
CA ILE A 160 6.26 -4.80 5.39
C ILE A 160 7.49 -5.13 4.54
N ALA A 161 7.47 -6.26 3.83
CA ALA A 161 8.60 -6.65 2.97
C ALA A 161 8.81 -5.68 1.79
N VAL A 162 7.74 -5.15 1.19
CA VAL A 162 7.83 -4.09 0.17
C VAL A 162 8.44 -2.82 0.77
N ALA A 163 7.98 -2.39 1.94
CA ALA A 163 8.52 -1.22 2.63
C ALA A 163 10.00 -1.40 2.98
N GLN A 164 10.39 -2.58 3.45
CA GLN A 164 11.79 -2.88 3.75
C GLN A 164 12.69 -2.73 2.52
N ALA A 165 12.27 -3.21 1.35
CA ALA A 165 13.04 -3.06 0.10
C ALA A 165 13.23 -1.59 -0.27
N VAL A 166 12.23 -0.73 -0.06
CA VAL A 166 12.34 0.72 -0.30
C VAL A 166 13.25 1.38 0.74
N ILE A 167 13.15 0.96 2.00
CA ILE A 167 14.02 1.46 3.08
C ILE A 167 15.48 1.09 2.81
N ASP A 168 15.77 -0.16 2.47
CA ASP A 168 17.13 -0.60 2.13
C ASP A 168 17.71 0.21 0.96
N TRP A 169 16.91 0.46 -0.06
CA TRP A 169 17.29 1.35 -1.14
C TRP A 169 17.56 2.79 -0.65
N SER A 170 16.74 3.31 0.24
CA SER A 170 16.90 4.67 0.79
C SER A 170 18.21 4.87 1.52
N LEU A 171 18.84 3.82 2.02
CA LEU A 171 20.13 3.90 2.71
C LEU A 171 21.30 4.16 1.74
N THR A 172 21.09 3.99 0.44
CA THR A 172 22.13 4.15 -0.59
C THR A 172 22.26 5.58 -1.12
N ASP A 173 21.37 6.51 -0.75
CA ASP A 173 21.33 7.88 -1.28
C ASP A 173 22.25 8.87 -0.52
N GLY A 174 22.89 8.42 0.55
CA GLY A 174 23.75 9.26 1.40
C GLY A 174 22.99 10.21 2.33
N GLY A 175 21.67 10.29 2.25
CA GLY A 175 20.82 11.15 3.08
C GLY A 175 20.17 10.43 4.28
N ALA A 176 20.59 9.19 4.56
CA ALA A 176 20.01 8.40 5.64
C ALA A 176 20.46 8.84 7.04
N VAL A 177 21.63 9.46 7.14
CA VAL A 177 22.19 9.93 8.41
C VAL A 177 21.69 11.34 8.68
N ILE A 178 20.65 11.45 9.52
CA ILE A 178 20.03 12.74 9.87
C ILE A 178 20.65 13.39 11.13
N GLU A 179 21.53 12.69 11.82
CA GLU A 179 22.13 13.12 13.07
C GLU A 179 23.12 14.28 12.89
N ASN A 180 23.56 14.51 11.66
CA ASN A 180 24.54 15.54 11.30
C ASN A 180 23.93 16.71 10.49
N MET A 181 22.59 16.82 10.44
CA MET A 181 21.90 17.86 9.69
C MET A 181 21.27 18.90 10.60
#